data_75b9e0b91ba28b62d997eaf3670b17c9
#
_entry.id   75b9e0b91ba28b62d997eaf3670b17c9
#
_cell.length_a   1.000
_cell.length_b   1.000
_cell.length_c   1.000
_cell.angle_alpha   90.00
_cell.angle_beta   90.00
_cell.angle_gamma   90.00
#
_symmetry.space_group_name_H-M   'P 1'
#
loop_
_entity.id
_entity.type
_entity.pdbx_description
1 polymer ?
#
loop_
_entity_poly.entity_id
_entity_poly.type
_entity_poly.pdbx_seq_one_letter_code
_entity_poly.pdbx_strand_id
1 'polypeptide(L)'
;MKRFLTPLFTFCVALAVNAQPVPTTGSPVLRADNIDEVVSALTLEEKVHLVIGCGMSMGSDSKFPGTAGRTYDIPRLGIPSAFLADGPHRLAMASKREFDSRTYHATEFPSSTTVAATFDPDAAYHVGRALGTEVKDYGMDAVSYTHLRAHETTLHL
;
A
#
# COMPACT_ATOMS: atom_id res chain seq x y z
N MET A 1 57.64 15.78 32.58
CA MET A 1 56.52 16.33 31.77
C MET A 1 56.23 15.36 30.62
N LYS A 2 55.20 14.51 30.75
CA LYS A 2 54.77 13.56 29.70
C LYS A 2 53.55 14.18 29.02
N ARG A 3 53.70 14.52 27.73
CA ARG A 3 52.60 15.01 26.89
C ARG A 3 51.78 13.81 26.38
N PHE A 4 50.55 13.70 26.82
CA PHE A 4 49.56 12.77 26.22
C PHE A 4 49.02 13.38 24.93
N LEU A 5 49.29 12.73 23.83
CA LEU A 5 48.67 13.02 22.53
C LEU A 5 47.36 12.20 22.43
N THR A 6 46.23 12.88 22.46
CA THR A 6 44.92 12.27 22.25
C THR A 6 44.65 12.21 20.75
N PRO A 7 44.40 11.05 20.14
CA PRO A 7 44.00 11.01 18.73
C PRO A 7 42.55 11.46 18.58
N LEU A 8 42.36 12.49 17.78
CA LEU A 8 41.04 12.98 17.35
C LEU A 8 40.47 12.00 16.32
N PHE A 9 39.54 11.14 16.75
CA PHE A 9 38.79 10.28 15.86
C PHE A 9 37.74 11.13 15.17
N THR A 10 37.98 11.48 13.92
CA THR A 10 36.98 12.12 13.04
C THR A 10 36.00 11.06 12.59
N PHE A 11 34.83 11.07 13.20
CA PHE A 11 33.71 10.20 12.82
C PHE A 11 33.05 10.79 11.56
N CYS A 12 33.42 10.29 10.37
CA CYS A 12 32.69 10.57 9.13
C CYS A 12 31.37 9.81 9.14
N VAL A 13 30.30 10.50 9.54
CA VAL A 13 28.93 10.00 9.29
C VAL A 13 28.66 10.15 7.80
N ALA A 14 28.76 9.06 7.06
CA ALA A 14 28.25 8.98 5.70
C ALA A 14 26.72 9.04 5.77
N LEU A 15 26.14 10.20 5.52
CA LEU A 15 24.73 10.35 5.22
C LEU A 15 24.49 9.59 3.90
N ALA A 16 23.96 8.38 4.00
CA ALA A 16 23.39 7.68 2.85
C ALA A 16 22.15 8.47 2.43
N VAL A 17 22.34 9.43 1.53
CA VAL A 17 21.23 10.05 0.81
C VAL A 17 20.63 8.92 -0.03
N ASN A 18 19.45 8.45 0.35
CA ASN A 18 18.61 7.63 -0.52
C ASN A 18 18.25 8.49 -1.74
N ALA A 19 19.12 8.49 -2.73
CA ALA A 19 18.84 9.09 -4.02
C ALA A 19 17.73 8.24 -4.66
N GLN A 20 16.52 8.77 -4.66
CA GLN A 20 15.44 8.25 -5.50
C GLN A 20 15.97 8.20 -6.94
N PRO A 21 15.84 7.07 -7.64
CA PRO A 21 16.30 7.01 -9.02
C PRO A 21 15.54 8.05 -9.84
N VAL A 22 16.29 9.03 -10.36
CA VAL A 22 15.77 10.05 -11.25
C VAL A 22 15.26 9.35 -12.52
N PRO A 23 14.07 9.69 -13.04
CA PRO A 23 13.59 9.14 -14.30
C PRO A 23 14.66 9.32 -15.37
N THR A 24 15.10 8.22 -15.97
CA THR A 24 16.02 8.28 -17.11
C THR A 24 15.28 8.92 -18.27
N THR A 25 15.84 9.95 -18.84
CA THR A 25 15.29 10.67 -20.00
C THR A 25 14.93 9.65 -21.08
N GLY A 26 13.62 9.45 -21.35
CA GLY A 26 13.12 8.53 -22.37
C GLY A 26 12.29 7.34 -21.86
N SER A 27 12.18 7.11 -20.54
CA SER A 27 11.27 6.08 -20.03
C SER A 27 9.82 6.58 -20.04
N PRO A 28 8.84 5.74 -20.48
CA PRO A 28 7.44 6.12 -20.43
C PRO A 28 7.00 6.26 -18.96
N VAL A 29 6.30 7.35 -18.66
CA VAL A 29 5.66 7.55 -17.34
C VAL A 29 4.22 7.07 -17.43
N LEU A 30 3.76 6.34 -16.41
CA LEU A 30 2.43 5.74 -16.36
C LEU A 30 1.32 6.79 -16.52
N ARG A 31 0.44 6.55 -17.47
CA ARG A 31 -0.82 7.26 -17.72
C ARG A 31 -1.90 6.26 -18.11
N ALA A 32 -3.16 6.70 -18.09
CA ALA A 32 -4.29 5.83 -18.42
C ALA A 32 -4.27 5.32 -19.89
N ASP A 33 -3.59 6.04 -20.76
CA ASP A 33 -3.55 5.80 -22.21
C ASP A 33 -2.30 5.05 -22.70
N ASN A 34 -1.33 4.73 -21.81
CA ASN A 34 -0.06 4.11 -22.20
C ASN A 34 0.36 2.88 -21.39
N ILE A 35 -0.60 2.14 -20.86
CA ILE A 35 -0.34 0.99 -19.98
C ILE A 35 0.53 -0.07 -20.66
N ASP A 36 0.24 -0.42 -21.91
CA ASP A 36 1.00 -1.44 -22.65
C ASP A 36 2.47 -1.03 -22.89
N GLU A 37 2.70 0.26 -23.16
CA GLU A 37 4.04 0.82 -23.31
C GLU A 37 4.83 0.70 -22.01
N VAL A 38 4.20 1.08 -20.87
CA VAL A 38 4.81 1.00 -19.55
C VAL A 38 5.08 -0.46 -19.15
N VAL A 39 4.14 -1.38 -19.39
CA VAL A 39 4.32 -2.82 -19.14
C VAL A 39 5.48 -3.39 -19.96
N SER A 40 5.63 -2.95 -21.21
CA SER A 40 6.74 -3.36 -22.08
C SER A 40 8.09 -2.83 -21.60
N ALA A 41 8.11 -1.65 -20.98
CA ALA A 41 9.30 -1.03 -20.43
C ALA A 41 9.73 -1.58 -19.05
N LEU A 42 8.86 -2.35 -18.36
CA LEU A 42 9.20 -3.02 -17.12
C LEU A 42 10.24 -4.12 -17.33
N THR A 43 11.26 -4.16 -16.48
CA THR A 43 12.16 -5.30 -16.37
C THR A 43 11.45 -6.51 -15.79
N LEU A 44 12.03 -7.71 -15.93
CA LEU A 44 11.48 -8.92 -15.31
C LEU A 44 11.41 -8.80 -13.79
N GLU A 45 12.44 -8.23 -13.16
CA GLU A 45 12.50 -8.01 -11.71
C GLU A 45 11.39 -7.06 -11.24
N GLU A 46 11.17 -5.96 -11.95
CA GLU A 46 10.09 -5.02 -11.62
C GLU A 46 8.70 -5.64 -11.78
N LYS A 47 8.50 -6.47 -12.81
CA LYS A 47 7.26 -7.25 -12.97
C LYS A 47 7.03 -8.19 -11.80
N VAL A 48 8.07 -8.89 -11.36
CA VAL A 48 8.02 -9.77 -10.19
C VAL A 48 7.70 -8.98 -8.92
N HIS A 49 8.34 -7.83 -8.70
CA HIS A 49 8.09 -6.97 -7.55
C HIS A 49 6.63 -6.49 -7.50
N LEU A 50 6.04 -6.11 -8.62
CA LEU A 50 4.65 -5.67 -8.66
C LEU A 50 3.66 -6.75 -8.23
N VAL A 51 3.92 -8.02 -8.54
CA VAL A 51 3.00 -9.12 -8.21
C VAL A 51 3.27 -9.76 -6.84
N ILE A 52 4.50 -9.68 -6.31
CA ILE A 52 4.82 -10.22 -4.99
C ILE A 52 4.38 -9.28 -3.87
N GLY A 53 4.49 -7.95 -4.09
CA GLY A 53 4.27 -6.95 -3.05
C GLY A 53 5.36 -6.89 -1.99
N CYS A 54 5.24 -5.92 -1.07
CA CYS A 54 6.22 -5.67 0.00
C CYS A 54 5.86 -6.30 1.34
N GLY A 55 4.82 -7.15 1.38
CA GLY A 55 4.32 -7.73 2.62
C GLY A 55 3.51 -6.75 3.50
N MET A 56 3.19 -7.19 4.72
CA MET A 56 2.34 -6.45 5.66
C MET A 56 3.05 -5.23 6.22
N SER A 57 2.32 -4.13 6.35
CA SER A 57 2.80 -2.88 6.95
C SER A 57 2.61 -2.89 8.46
N MET A 58 3.43 -3.67 9.18
CA MET A 58 3.35 -3.81 10.64
C MET A 58 4.16 -2.74 11.42
N GLY A 59 4.99 -1.95 10.74
CA GLY A 59 5.90 -0.99 11.35
C GLY A 59 5.40 0.47 11.34
N SER A 60 6.01 1.30 12.18
CA SER A 60 5.76 2.75 12.25
C SER A 60 6.25 3.52 11.03
N ASP A 61 7.18 2.95 10.28
CA ASP A 61 7.77 3.52 9.06
C ASP A 61 6.89 3.39 7.80
N SER A 62 5.73 2.78 7.93
CA SER A 62 4.74 2.72 6.87
C SER A 62 3.86 3.98 6.83
N LYS A 63 3.61 4.51 5.63
CA LYS A 63 2.64 5.59 5.41
C LYS A 63 1.24 5.25 5.95
N PHE A 64 0.88 3.98 5.95
CA PHE A 64 -0.40 3.46 6.43
C PHE A 64 -0.15 2.23 7.32
N PRO A 65 0.19 2.42 8.62
CA PRO A 65 0.43 1.32 9.54
C PRO A 65 -0.82 0.46 9.73
N GLY A 66 -0.63 -0.84 9.91
CA GLY A 66 -1.71 -1.80 10.16
C GLY A 66 -2.45 -2.26 8.90
N THR A 67 -1.97 -1.92 7.70
CA THR A 67 -2.53 -2.41 6.45
C THR A 67 -2.00 -3.79 6.07
N ALA A 68 -2.79 -4.55 5.28
CA ALA A 68 -2.48 -5.91 4.85
C ALA A 68 -1.19 -5.98 4.02
N GLY A 69 -0.90 -4.93 3.26
CA GLY A 69 0.32 -4.87 2.47
C GLY A 69 0.35 -3.70 1.50
N ARG A 70 1.39 -3.69 0.69
CA ARG A 70 1.55 -2.71 -0.39
C ARG A 70 2.31 -3.32 -1.56
N THR A 71 2.14 -2.75 -2.74
CA THR A 71 3.00 -3.07 -3.89
C THR A 71 4.32 -2.30 -3.82
N TYR A 72 5.32 -2.75 -4.56
CA TYR A 72 6.51 -1.94 -4.81
C TYR A 72 6.16 -0.75 -5.71
N ASP A 73 6.81 0.37 -5.46
CA ASP A 73 6.81 1.50 -6.37
C ASP A 73 7.90 1.34 -7.43
N ILE A 74 7.67 1.92 -8.63
CA ILE A 74 8.67 1.97 -9.70
C ILE A 74 8.77 3.42 -10.17
N PRO A 75 9.55 4.25 -9.46
CA PRO A 75 9.59 5.70 -9.67
C PRO A 75 9.99 6.09 -11.10
N ARG A 76 10.89 5.33 -11.75
CA ARG A 76 11.34 5.61 -13.12
C ARG A 76 10.22 5.55 -14.16
N LEU A 77 9.15 4.81 -13.87
CA LEU A 77 7.97 4.67 -14.73
C LEU A 77 6.75 5.41 -14.15
N GLY A 78 6.93 6.15 -13.06
CA GLY A 78 5.83 6.86 -12.39
C GLY A 78 4.79 5.94 -11.76
N ILE A 79 5.13 4.68 -11.44
CA ILE A 79 4.24 3.74 -10.78
C ILE A 79 4.36 3.92 -9.27
N PRO A 80 3.30 4.41 -8.58
CA PRO A 80 3.31 4.55 -7.13
C PRO A 80 3.09 3.19 -6.46
N SER A 81 3.46 3.10 -5.18
CA SER A 81 3.04 1.99 -4.34
C SER A 81 1.54 2.05 -4.08
N ALA A 82 0.83 0.96 -4.29
CA ALA A 82 -0.58 0.80 -3.92
C ALA A 82 -0.69 0.13 -2.56
N PHE A 83 -1.53 0.68 -1.67
CA PHE A 83 -1.74 0.18 -0.32
C PHE A 83 -3.04 -0.63 -0.24
N LEU A 84 -2.93 -1.83 0.33
CA LEU A 84 -4.02 -2.77 0.48
C LEU A 84 -4.36 -2.92 1.96
N ALA A 85 -5.63 -2.78 2.28
CA ALA A 85 -6.13 -2.99 3.63
C ALA A 85 -7.05 -4.20 3.69
N ASP A 86 -7.14 -4.84 4.84
CA ASP A 86 -8.20 -5.79 5.10
C ASP A 86 -9.48 -5.05 5.48
N GLY A 87 -10.64 -5.63 5.19
CA GLY A 87 -11.88 -4.96 5.45
C GLY A 87 -13.16 -5.78 5.33
N PRO A 88 -13.31 -6.92 6.06
CA PRO A 88 -14.56 -7.66 6.00
C PRO A 88 -15.71 -6.95 6.71
N HIS A 89 -15.43 -6.14 7.74
CA HIS A 89 -16.42 -5.39 8.53
C HIS A 89 -16.06 -3.93 8.64
N ARG A 90 -14.77 -3.61 8.56
CA ARG A 90 -14.24 -2.25 8.65
C ARG A 90 -12.88 -2.19 7.97
N LEU A 91 -12.45 -1.00 7.65
CA LEU A 91 -11.10 -0.79 7.16
C LEU A 91 -10.08 -1.10 8.27
N ALA A 92 -9.25 -2.12 8.06
CA ALA A 92 -8.19 -2.50 8.99
C ALA A 92 -6.98 -1.57 8.81
N MET A 93 -6.78 -0.71 9.81
CA MET A 93 -5.66 0.23 9.83
C MET A 93 -5.38 0.68 11.25
N ALA A 94 -4.17 1.18 11.51
CA ALA A 94 -3.85 1.81 12.77
C ALA A 94 -4.55 3.17 12.90
N SER A 95 -5.02 3.47 14.11
CA SER A 95 -5.72 4.73 14.39
C SER A 95 -4.82 5.96 14.33
N LYS A 96 -3.51 5.79 14.42
CA LYS A 96 -2.51 6.86 14.37
C LYS A 96 -1.48 6.57 13.28
N ARG A 97 -1.03 7.64 12.63
CA ARG A 97 0.03 7.62 11.62
C ARG A 97 1.18 8.52 12.10
N GLU A 98 2.41 8.14 11.84
CA GLU A 98 3.59 8.88 12.33
C GLU A 98 3.66 10.31 11.81
N PHE A 99 3.24 10.51 10.55
CA PHE A 99 3.33 11.82 9.87
C PHE A 99 2.01 12.60 9.86
N ASP A 100 1.03 12.18 10.67
CA ASP A 100 -0.29 12.81 10.72
C ASP A 100 -0.78 12.88 12.17
N SER A 101 -1.10 14.08 12.62
CA SER A 101 -1.61 14.32 13.99
C SER A 101 -3.06 13.86 14.20
N ARG A 102 -3.77 13.52 13.12
CA ARG A 102 -5.16 13.07 13.18
C ARG A 102 -5.25 11.67 13.80
N THR A 103 -6.38 11.40 14.43
CA THR A 103 -6.76 10.04 14.82
C THR A 103 -7.81 9.53 13.84
N TYR A 104 -7.57 8.37 13.28
CA TYR A 104 -8.44 7.72 12.30
C TYR A 104 -9.35 6.72 12.99
N HIS A 105 -10.62 6.78 12.68
CA HIS A 105 -11.65 5.88 13.21
C HIS A 105 -12.36 5.23 12.04
N ALA A 106 -12.09 3.93 11.81
CA ALA A 106 -12.77 3.18 10.77
C ALA A 106 -14.19 2.83 11.22
N THR A 107 -15.15 3.01 10.32
CA THR A 107 -16.54 2.64 10.52
C THR A 107 -16.66 1.12 10.58
N GLU A 108 -17.37 0.60 11.57
CA GLU A 108 -17.73 -0.82 11.64
C GLU A 108 -19.04 -1.05 10.92
N PHE A 109 -18.97 -1.75 9.79
CA PHE A 109 -20.12 -2.14 8.99
C PHE A 109 -20.64 -3.52 9.43
N PRO A 110 -21.90 -3.85 9.13
CA PRO A 110 -22.40 -5.21 9.31
C PRO A 110 -21.54 -6.23 8.55
N SER A 111 -21.44 -7.44 9.09
CA SER A 111 -20.71 -8.51 8.40
C SER A 111 -21.30 -8.80 7.02
N SER A 112 -20.48 -9.29 6.10
CA SER A 112 -20.95 -9.68 4.76
C SER A 112 -22.10 -10.69 4.82
N THR A 113 -22.05 -11.62 5.78
CA THR A 113 -23.13 -12.57 6.05
C THR A 113 -24.41 -11.87 6.50
N THR A 114 -24.31 -10.87 7.38
CA THR A 114 -25.46 -10.09 7.85
C THR A 114 -26.08 -9.30 6.71
N VAL A 115 -25.24 -8.66 5.87
CA VAL A 115 -25.73 -7.93 4.69
C VAL A 115 -26.38 -8.89 3.70
N ALA A 116 -25.79 -10.04 3.43
CA ALA A 116 -26.35 -11.06 2.53
C ALA A 116 -27.70 -11.61 3.06
N ALA A 117 -27.85 -11.75 4.38
CA ALA A 117 -29.09 -12.23 5.01
C ALA A 117 -30.28 -11.26 4.86
N THR A 118 -30.04 -10.02 4.45
CA THR A 118 -31.13 -9.08 4.12
C THR A 118 -31.82 -9.44 2.80
N PHE A 119 -31.16 -10.20 1.93
CA PHE A 119 -31.59 -10.45 0.54
C PHE A 119 -31.88 -9.16 -0.25
N ASP A 120 -31.26 -8.06 0.16
CA ASP A 120 -31.44 -6.73 -0.41
C ASP A 120 -30.15 -6.28 -1.11
N PRO A 121 -30.12 -6.28 -2.46
CA PRO A 121 -28.97 -5.83 -3.23
C PRO A 121 -28.63 -4.35 -3.03
N ASP A 122 -29.63 -3.50 -2.76
CA ASP A 122 -29.43 -2.08 -2.55
C ASP A 122 -28.74 -1.83 -1.21
N ALA A 123 -29.10 -2.58 -0.15
CA ALA A 123 -28.38 -2.54 1.11
C ALA A 123 -26.92 -2.95 0.94
N ALA A 124 -26.64 -4.00 0.19
CA ALA A 124 -25.27 -4.43 -0.11
C ALA A 124 -24.49 -3.36 -0.87
N TYR A 125 -25.11 -2.74 -1.89
CA TYR A 125 -24.51 -1.64 -2.64
C TYR A 125 -24.17 -0.45 -1.75
N HIS A 126 -25.08 -0.04 -0.88
CA HIS A 126 -24.87 1.09 0.01
C HIS A 126 -23.73 0.86 1.01
N VAL A 127 -23.64 -0.33 1.60
CA VAL A 127 -22.52 -0.72 2.48
C VAL A 127 -21.19 -0.68 1.70
N GLY A 128 -21.14 -1.29 0.52
CA GLY A 128 -19.95 -1.29 -0.31
C GLY A 128 -19.51 0.11 -0.74
N ARG A 129 -20.48 0.97 -1.10
CA ARG A 129 -20.21 2.36 -1.44
C ARG A 129 -19.67 3.18 -0.26
N ALA A 130 -20.24 3.02 0.92
CA ALA A 130 -19.81 3.72 2.12
C ALA A 130 -18.38 3.30 2.50
N LEU A 131 -18.10 1.98 2.51
CA LEU A 131 -16.76 1.45 2.76
C LEU A 131 -15.76 1.97 1.72
N GLY A 132 -16.08 1.91 0.43
CA GLY A 132 -15.21 2.41 -0.64
C GLY A 132 -14.91 3.90 -0.55
N THR A 133 -15.88 4.70 -0.09
CA THR A 133 -15.66 6.14 0.16
C THR A 133 -14.67 6.34 1.30
N GLU A 134 -14.84 5.62 2.42
CA GLU A 134 -13.94 5.71 3.56
C GLU A 134 -12.51 5.28 3.20
N VAL A 135 -12.36 4.19 2.43
CA VAL A 135 -11.07 3.72 1.91
C VAL A 135 -10.35 4.82 1.14
N LYS A 136 -11.07 5.46 0.23
CA LYS A 136 -10.54 6.56 -0.59
C LYS A 136 -10.17 7.78 0.26
N ASP A 137 -11.02 8.16 1.22
CA ASP A 137 -10.78 9.30 2.11
C ASP A 137 -9.56 9.07 3.00
N TYR A 138 -9.29 7.81 3.34
CA TYR A 138 -8.10 7.43 4.11
C TYR A 138 -6.86 7.19 3.24
N GLY A 139 -6.98 7.33 1.94
CA GLY A 139 -5.89 7.29 0.98
C GLY A 139 -5.35 5.90 0.68
N MET A 140 -6.19 4.89 0.82
CA MET A 140 -5.87 3.50 0.44
C MET A 140 -6.42 3.18 -0.95
N ASP A 141 -5.78 2.23 -1.63
CA ASP A 141 -6.05 1.93 -3.03
C ASP A 141 -6.96 0.71 -3.20
N ALA A 142 -6.89 -0.25 -2.28
CA ALA A 142 -7.70 -1.46 -2.34
C ALA A 142 -8.03 -1.99 -0.95
N VAL A 143 -9.16 -2.70 -0.86
CA VAL A 143 -9.57 -3.44 0.34
C VAL A 143 -9.79 -4.89 -0.05
N SER A 144 -9.14 -5.79 0.67
CA SER A 144 -9.39 -7.22 0.56
C SER A 144 -10.64 -7.63 1.33
N TYR A 145 -11.23 -8.78 1.00
CA TYR A 145 -12.45 -9.32 1.61
C TYR A 145 -13.74 -8.50 1.42
N THR A 146 -13.74 -7.49 0.58
CA THR A 146 -14.97 -6.77 0.22
C THR A 146 -15.92 -7.63 -0.61
N HIS A 147 -15.39 -8.64 -1.30
CA HIS A 147 -16.17 -9.64 -1.99
C HIS A 147 -16.24 -10.91 -1.14
N LEU A 148 -17.42 -11.46 -1.00
CA LEU A 148 -17.62 -12.80 -0.49
C LEU A 148 -16.67 -13.73 -1.23
N ARG A 149 -15.96 -14.55 -0.46
CA ARG A 149 -15.01 -15.56 -0.92
C ARG A 149 -15.40 -16.13 -2.27
N ALA A 150 -14.57 -15.89 -3.27
CA ALA A 150 -14.58 -16.74 -4.44
C ALA A 150 -14.39 -18.17 -3.94
N HIS A 151 -15.36 -19.04 -4.17
CA HIS A 151 -15.21 -20.46 -3.94
C HIS A 151 -14.32 -21.01 -5.05
N GLU A 152 -13.03 -20.94 -4.81
CA GLU A 152 -12.07 -21.59 -5.67
C GLU A 152 -12.14 -23.08 -5.37
N THR A 153 -12.70 -23.81 -6.32
CA THR A 153 -12.66 -25.27 -6.31
C THR A 153 -11.52 -25.72 -7.22
N THR A 154 -10.97 -26.90 -6.95
CA THR A 154 -9.92 -27.51 -7.78
C THR A 154 -10.31 -27.69 -9.25
N LEU A 155 -11.54 -27.44 -9.62
CA LEU A 155 -12.05 -27.48 -11.00
C LEU A 155 -11.88 -26.13 -11.74
N HIS A 156 -11.41 -25.09 -11.05
CA HIS A 156 -11.20 -23.75 -11.61
C HIS A 156 -9.73 -23.30 -11.54
N LEU A 157 -8.81 -24.22 -11.18
CA LEU A 157 -7.37 -24.02 -11.20
C LEU A 157 -6.77 -24.59 -12.49
#